data_591abf257e125d378d0d0c40a8079098
#
_entry.id   591abf257e125d378d0d0c40a8079098
#
_cell.length_a   1.000
_cell.length_b   1.000
_cell.length_c   1.000
_cell.angle_alpha   90.00
_cell.angle_beta   90.00
_cell.angle_gamma   90.00
#
_symmetry.space_group_name_H-M   'P 1'
#
loop_
_entity.id
_entity.type
_entity.pdbx_description
1 polymer ?
#
loop_
_entity_poly.entity_id
_entity_poly.type
_entity_poly.pdbx_seq_one_letter_code
_entity_poly.pdbx_strand_id
1 'polypeptide(L)'
;QNITRRNHYIPQFYLKNWSLDGKTIRTYSILVSNANVPYWTQQSIKNTAVWNDFYTRVVGNEELDDFEHWFDQEFERPVKPIFDKLINDKRLSKEEIKTLSHFVFAQYLRTPAAYLRLTKQNLKIFPDVMNEVCGKLNKASAHELQRSISHQSAASKSTEDVLFPLKILLDREKSIVEMKTIVGQGFYLHDLKHLLTSTIKVSERINWQVVHAADGISFPTSDDPVICLNYNSERDYDFGGGWGTKHNII
;
A
#
# COMPACT_ATOMS: atom_id res chain seq x y z
N GLN A 1 9.77 -10.27 -21.62
CA GLN A 1 8.54 -9.61 -21.12
C GLN A 1 8.78 -8.10 -21.09
N ASN A 2 7.80 -7.32 -21.54
CA ASN A 2 7.90 -5.86 -21.51
C ASN A 2 7.49 -5.41 -20.12
N ILE A 3 8.43 -4.94 -19.29
CA ILE A 3 8.19 -4.56 -17.89
C ILE A 3 7.57 -3.15 -17.84
N THR A 4 6.49 -3.00 -17.11
CA THR A 4 5.84 -1.71 -16.88
C THR A 4 6.62 -0.92 -15.84
N ARG A 5 7.49 -0.02 -16.29
CA ARG A 5 8.32 0.79 -15.39
C ARG A 5 7.63 2.01 -14.80
N ARG A 6 6.61 2.54 -15.49
CA ARG A 6 5.86 3.72 -15.07
C ARG A 6 4.59 3.32 -14.33
N ASN A 7 4.69 3.17 -13.03
CA ASN A 7 3.60 2.71 -12.20
C ASN A 7 2.73 3.88 -11.73
N HIS A 8 1.42 3.80 -12.01
CA HIS A 8 0.46 4.76 -11.47
C HIS A 8 0.04 4.33 -10.06
N TYR A 9 0.42 5.12 -9.06
CA TYR A 9 -0.04 4.86 -7.68
C TYR A 9 -1.46 5.41 -7.40
N ILE A 10 -1.98 6.27 -8.31
CA ILE A 10 -3.40 6.61 -8.40
C ILE A 10 -3.90 6.22 -9.79
N PRO A 11 -4.94 5.38 -9.89
CA PRO A 11 -5.42 4.89 -11.18
C PRO A 11 -5.87 6.01 -12.11
N GLN A 12 -5.54 5.90 -13.39
CA GLN A 12 -5.93 6.90 -14.38
C GLN A 12 -7.45 7.02 -14.51
N PHE A 13 -8.22 5.93 -14.37
CA PHE A 13 -9.68 5.99 -14.44
C PHE A 13 -10.26 6.82 -13.29
N TYR A 14 -9.66 6.76 -12.10
CA TYR A 14 -10.04 7.57 -10.95
C TYR A 14 -9.75 9.05 -11.23
N LEU A 15 -8.55 9.40 -11.69
CA LEU A 15 -8.16 10.78 -12.01
C LEU A 15 -9.02 11.42 -13.11
N LYS A 16 -9.59 10.64 -14.01
CA LYS A 16 -10.49 11.13 -15.06
C LYS A 16 -11.73 11.84 -14.53
N ASN A 17 -12.16 11.55 -13.31
CA ASN A 17 -13.31 12.22 -12.69
C ASN A 17 -13.06 13.71 -12.38
N TRP A 18 -11.79 14.15 -12.35
CA TRP A 18 -11.38 15.55 -12.19
C TRP A 18 -10.92 16.19 -13.51
N SER A 19 -11.20 15.56 -14.63
CA SER A 19 -10.79 16.00 -15.96
C SER A 19 -11.99 16.43 -16.80
N LEU A 20 -11.90 17.58 -17.47
CA LEU A 20 -12.92 18.03 -18.39
C LEU A 20 -12.81 17.38 -19.77
N ASP A 21 -11.61 17.03 -20.19
CA ASP A 21 -11.28 16.46 -21.51
C ASP A 21 -10.93 14.97 -21.47
N GLY A 22 -10.95 14.35 -20.27
CA GLY A 22 -10.53 12.97 -20.03
C GLY A 22 -9.04 12.70 -20.22
N LYS A 23 -8.22 13.74 -20.46
CA LYS A 23 -6.78 13.64 -20.77
C LYS A 23 -5.91 14.44 -19.82
N THR A 24 -6.39 15.60 -19.36
CA THR A 24 -5.63 16.54 -18.52
C THR A 24 -6.38 16.88 -17.25
N ILE A 25 -5.63 17.15 -16.19
CA ILE A 25 -6.15 17.63 -14.91
C ILE A 25 -5.39 18.86 -14.45
N ARG A 26 -6.03 19.68 -13.63
CA ARG A 26 -5.38 20.78 -12.91
C ARG A 26 -4.82 20.27 -11.59
N THR A 27 -3.54 20.50 -11.36
CA THR A 27 -2.84 20.10 -10.14
C THR A 27 -2.37 21.32 -9.37
N TYR A 28 -2.52 21.28 -8.05
CA TYR A 28 -2.02 22.30 -7.14
C TYR A 28 -0.81 21.77 -6.37
N SER A 29 0.32 22.47 -6.45
CA SER A 29 1.56 22.06 -5.80
C SER A 29 1.67 22.71 -4.42
N ILE A 30 1.31 21.97 -3.36
CA ILE A 30 1.27 22.46 -1.98
C ILE A 30 2.69 22.68 -1.41
N LEU A 31 3.63 21.79 -1.74
CA LEU A 31 4.95 21.74 -1.12
C LEU A 31 6.05 22.50 -1.87
N VAL A 32 5.71 23.21 -2.94
CA VAL A 32 6.70 23.95 -3.75
C VAL A 32 6.78 25.38 -3.25
N SER A 33 7.90 25.72 -2.58
CA SER A 33 8.17 27.06 -2.05
C SER A 33 8.88 28.00 -3.05
N ASN A 34 9.13 27.56 -4.29
CA ASN A 34 9.82 28.37 -5.30
C ASN A 34 8.83 29.30 -6.00
N ALA A 35 9.04 30.62 -5.85
CA ALA A 35 8.20 31.66 -6.44
C ALA A 35 8.09 31.60 -7.98
N ASN A 36 9.03 30.97 -8.67
CA ASN A 36 9.02 30.81 -10.12
C ASN A 36 8.18 29.60 -10.60
N VAL A 37 7.69 28.76 -9.68
CA VAL A 37 6.83 27.62 -10.00
C VAL A 37 5.38 27.98 -9.71
N PRO A 38 4.50 27.98 -10.72
CA PRO A 38 3.09 28.28 -10.47
C PRO A 38 2.46 27.24 -9.57
N TYR A 39 1.64 27.68 -8.61
CA TYR A 39 0.88 26.78 -7.73
C TYR A 39 -0.05 25.86 -8.50
N TRP A 40 -0.67 26.37 -9.57
CA TRP A 40 -1.56 25.62 -10.43
C TRP A 40 -0.89 25.30 -11.76
N THR A 41 -0.86 24.03 -12.11
CA THR A 41 -0.37 23.55 -13.41
C THR A 41 -1.40 22.63 -14.05
N GLN A 42 -1.39 22.56 -15.38
CA GLN A 42 -2.16 21.57 -16.13
C GLN A 42 -1.23 20.42 -16.50
N GLN A 43 -1.60 19.22 -16.16
CA GLN A 43 -0.80 18.02 -16.43
C GLN A 43 -1.64 16.95 -17.11
N SER A 44 -1.00 16.13 -17.94
CA SER A 44 -1.69 14.96 -18.47
C SER A 44 -1.91 13.91 -17.39
N ILE A 45 -3.07 13.27 -17.37
CA ILE A 45 -3.38 12.15 -16.47
C ILE A 45 -2.31 11.06 -16.57
N LYS A 46 -1.84 10.78 -17.79
CA LYS A 46 -0.77 9.81 -18.04
C LYS A 46 0.54 10.11 -17.30
N ASN A 47 0.80 11.37 -16.99
CA ASN A 47 2.03 11.79 -16.31
C ASN A 47 1.82 12.18 -14.84
N THR A 48 0.58 12.11 -14.36
CA THR A 48 0.22 12.45 -12.98
C THR A 48 0.19 11.19 -12.12
N ALA A 49 0.64 11.31 -10.87
CA ALA A 49 0.68 10.23 -9.90
C ALA A 49 1.43 8.97 -10.40
N VAL A 50 2.60 9.20 -11.00
CA VAL A 50 3.48 8.17 -11.55
C VAL A 50 4.77 8.13 -10.77
N TRP A 51 5.22 6.92 -10.44
CA TRP A 51 6.54 6.66 -9.90
C TRP A 51 7.20 5.52 -10.69
N ASN A 52 8.43 5.74 -11.17
CA ASN A 52 9.12 4.73 -11.95
C ASN A 52 9.55 3.56 -11.05
N ASP A 53 9.33 2.35 -11.53
CA ASP A 53 9.71 1.09 -10.89
C ASP A 53 9.15 0.90 -9.46
N PHE A 54 8.06 1.62 -9.10
CA PHE A 54 7.51 1.62 -7.74
C PHE A 54 6.99 0.25 -7.29
N TYR A 55 6.45 -0.53 -8.23
CA TYR A 55 5.95 -1.88 -7.97
C TYR A 55 6.81 -2.97 -8.60
N THR A 56 7.94 -2.61 -9.18
CA THR A 56 8.89 -3.56 -9.74
C THR A 56 9.65 -4.24 -8.62
N ARG A 57 9.67 -5.56 -8.62
CA ARG A 57 10.48 -6.34 -7.68
C ARG A 57 11.56 -7.10 -8.40
N VAL A 58 12.66 -7.35 -7.72
CA VAL A 58 13.77 -8.13 -8.21
C VAL A 58 13.79 -9.47 -7.49
N VAL A 59 13.73 -10.56 -8.26
CA VAL A 59 13.82 -11.94 -7.75
C VAL A 59 14.99 -12.61 -8.44
N GLY A 60 16.07 -12.85 -7.70
CA GLY A 60 17.33 -13.28 -8.29
C GLY A 60 17.88 -12.21 -9.22
N ASN A 61 17.99 -12.52 -10.53
CA ASN A 61 18.43 -11.60 -11.58
C ASN A 61 17.27 -11.12 -12.47
N GLU A 62 16.03 -11.44 -12.11
CA GLU A 62 14.85 -11.09 -12.92
C GLU A 62 14.07 -9.95 -12.27
N GLU A 63 13.65 -8.99 -13.09
CA GLU A 63 12.70 -7.94 -12.72
C GLU A 63 11.28 -8.40 -13.06
N LEU A 64 10.33 -8.18 -12.15
CA LEU A 64 8.93 -8.57 -12.28
C LEU A 64 8.03 -7.36 -12.02
N ASP A 65 6.97 -7.22 -12.82
CA ASP A 65 5.93 -6.19 -12.70
C ASP A 65 4.55 -6.79 -12.38
N ASP A 66 4.55 -7.94 -11.72
CA ASP A 66 3.36 -8.69 -11.34
C ASP A 66 2.38 -7.90 -10.46
N PHE A 67 2.87 -6.94 -9.67
CA PHE A 67 2.03 -6.09 -8.83
C PHE A 67 1.12 -5.15 -9.64
N GLU A 68 1.61 -4.54 -10.72
CA GLU A 68 0.80 -3.65 -11.57
C GLU A 68 -0.38 -4.42 -12.17
N HIS A 69 -0.09 -5.60 -12.70
CA HIS A 69 -1.11 -6.47 -13.25
C HIS A 69 -2.12 -6.96 -12.20
N TRP A 70 -1.63 -7.31 -11.02
CA TRP A 70 -2.46 -7.71 -9.90
C TRP A 70 -3.39 -6.59 -9.43
N PHE A 71 -2.90 -5.34 -9.32
CA PHE A 71 -3.75 -4.19 -8.98
C PHE A 71 -4.86 -3.97 -10.00
N ASP A 72 -4.56 -4.03 -11.30
CA ASP A 72 -5.60 -3.88 -12.33
C ASP A 72 -6.65 -4.98 -12.22
N GLN A 73 -6.24 -6.23 -12.07
CA GLN A 73 -7.17 -7.37 -12.06
C GLN A 73 -8.04 -7.42 -10.80
N GLU A 74 -7.43 -7.26 -9.62
CA GLU A 74 -8.11 -7.50 -8.35
C GLU A 74 -8.85 -6.27 -7.82
N PHE A 75 -8.37 -5.07 -8.13
CA PHE A 75 -8.91 -3.85 -7.50
C PHE A 75 -9.46 -2.84 -8.50
N GLU A 76 -8.75 -2.54 -9.60
CA GLU A 76 -9.15 -1.46 -10.49
C GLU A 76 -10.26 -1.86 -11.47
N ARG A 77 -10.10 -2.99 -12.13
CA ARG A 77 -11.09 -3.46 -13.11
C ARG A 77 -12.45 -3.76 -12.48
N PRO A 78 -12.54 -4.44 -11.32
CA PRO A 78 -13.83 -4.70 -10.68
C PRO A 78 -14.55 -3.46 -10.19
N VAL A 79 -13.83 -2.41 -9.79
CA VAL A 79 -14.44 -1.22 -9.19
C VAL A 79 -14.92 -0.19 -10.23
N LYS A 80 -14.39 -0.20 -11.46
CA LYS A 80 -14.78 0.78 -12.51
C LYS A 80 -16.30 0.92 -12.70
N PRO A 81 -17.08 -0.16 -12.90
CA PRO A 81 -18.53 -0.06 -13.05
C PRO A 81 -19.24 0.43 -11.76
N ILE A 82 -18.61 0.27 -10.61
CA ILE A 82 -19.17 0.75 -9.33
C ILE A 82 -19.02 2.26 -9.22
N PHE A 83 -17.91 2.83 -9.69
CA PHE A 83 -17.74 4.29 -9.79
C PHE A 83 -18.79 4.91 -10.71
N ASP A 84 -19.10 4.29 -11.85
CA ASP A 84 -20.16 4.75 -12.74
C ASP A 84 -21.54 4.76 -12.05
N LYS A 85 -21.79 3.80 -11.18
CA LYS A 85 -23.02 3.78 -10.36
C LYS A 85 -23.03 4.90 -9.32
N LEU A 86 -21.90 5.11 -8.61
CA LEU A 86 -21.78 6.15 -7.59
C LEU A 86 -21.98 7.54 -8.17
N ILE A 87 -21.35 7.87 -9.30
CA ILE A 87 -21.47 9.16 -9.99
C ILE A 87 -22.91 9.41 -10.45
N ASN A 88 -23.66 8.37 -10.77
CA ASN A 88 -25.05 8.45 -11.21
C ASN A 88 -26.06 8.19 -10.07
N ASP A 89 -25.69 8.33 -8.82
CA ASP A 89 -26.54 8.17 -7.62
C ASP A 89 -27.29 6.81 -7.57
N LYS A 90 -26.71 5.78 -8.14
CA LYS A 90 -27.31 4.44 -8.11
C LYS A 90 -26.93 3.72 -6.84
N ARG A 91 -27.90 3.05 -6.24
CA ARG A 91 -27.68 2.22 -5.06
C ARG A 91 -26.74 1.07 -5.36
N LEU A 92 -25.77 0.86 -4.48
CA LEU A 92 -24.84 -0.28 -4.52
C LEU A 92 -25.41 -1.50 -3.77
N SER A 93 -25.14 -2.68 -4.28
CA SER A 93 -25.34 -3.94 -3.56
C SER A 93 -24.27 -4.15 -2.48
N LYS A 94 -24.47 -5.12 -1.60
CA LYS A 94 -23.47 -5.47 -0.57
C LYS A 94 -22.14 -5.90 -1.19
N GLU A 95 -22.16 -6.67 -2.28
CA GLU A 95 -20.95 -7.12 -2.96
C GLU A 95 -20.22 -5.96 -3.63
N GLU A 96 -20.95 -4.99 -4.19
CA GLU A 96 -20.33 -3.80 -4.75
C GLU A 96 -19.72 -2.90 -3.67
N ILE A 97 -20.36 -2.78 -2.51
CA ILE A 97 -19.78 -2.07 -1.34
C ILE A 97 -18.49 -2.76 -0.88
N LYS A 98 -18.48 -4.09 -0.84
CA LYS A 98 -17.28 -4.86 -0.53
C LYS A 98 -16.15 -4.59 -1.53
N THR A 99 -16.44 -4.64 -2.82
CA THR A 99 -15.47 -4.36 -3.90
C THR A 99 -14.94 -2.93 -3.78
N LEU A 100 -15.80 -1.95 -3.52
CA LEU A 100 -15.41 -0.57 -3.27
C LEU A 100 -14.50 -0.45 -2.04
N SER A 101 -14.83 -1.13 -0.94
CA SER A 101 -14.02 -1.16 0.27
C SER A 101 -12.62 -1.70 0.01
N HIS A 102 -12.52 -2.77 -0.78
CA HIS A 102 -11.23 -3.36 -1.17
C HIS A 102 -10.40 -2.39 -2.01
N PHE A 103 -11.03 -1.70 -2.97
CA PHE A 103 -10.35 -0.69 -3.77
C PHE A 103 -9.84 0.48 -2.93
N VAL A 104 -10.65 1.02 -2.03
CA VAL A 104 -10.24 2.14 -1.16
C VAL A 104 -9.11 1.71 -0.23
N PHE A 105 -9.16 0.49 0.32
CA PHE A 105 -8.07 -0.04 1.13
C PHE A 105 -6.78 -0.24 0.33
N ALA A 106 -6.88 -0.75 -0.89
CA ALA A 106 -5.73 -0.84 -1.79
C ALA A 106 -5.16 0.56 -2.10
N GLN A 107 -6.03 1.55 -2.35
CA GLN A 107 -5.61 2.92 -2.62
C GLN A 107 -4.91 3.57 -1.41
N TYR A 108 -5.36 3.30 -0.18
CA TYR A 108 -4.72 3.76 1.05
C TYR A 108 -3.29 3.23 1.22
N LEU A 109 -3.02 2.02 0.73
CA LEU A 109 -1.74 1.34 0.92
C LEU A 109 -0.74 1.54 -0.22
N ARG A 110 -1.19 1.90 -1.43
CA ARG A 110 -0.35 1.89 -2.64
C ARG A 110 0.29 3.24 -3.00
N THR A 111 0.19 4.23 -2.16
CA THR A 111 0.73 5.57 -2.41
C THR A 111 2.18 5.74 -1.89
N PRO A 112 2.96 6.71 -2.41
CA PRO A 112 4.25 7.07 -1.84
C PRO A 112 4.19 7.45 -0.35
N ALA A 113 3.12 8.11 0.06
CA ALA A 113 2.87 8.45 1.46
C ALA A 113 2.70 7.19 2.32
N ALA A 114 1.98 6.19 1.81
CA ALA A 114 1.84 4.88 2.46
C ALA A 114 3.18 4.14 2.55
N TYR A 115 3.99 4.17 1.49
CA TYR A 115 5.34 3.61 1.50
C TYR A 115 6.20 4.21 2.63
N LEU A 116 6.21 5.53 2.75
CA LEU A 116 6.95 6.22 3.81
C LEU A 116 6.41 5.89 5.20
N ARG A 117 5.09 5.85 5.35
CA ARG A 117 4.40 5.53 6.61
C ARG A 117 4.71 4.11 7.08
N LEU A 118 4.56 3.12 6.21
CA LEU A 118 4.86 1.72 6.51
C LEU A 118 6.35 1.49 6.77
N THR A 119 7.24 2.08 5.96
CA THR A 119 8.69 2.00 6.16
C THR A 119 9.10 2.55 7.53
N LYS A 120 8.57 3.73 7.90
CA LYS A 120 8.84 4.35 9.21
C LYS A 120 8.33 3.48 10.36
N GLN A 121 7.17 2.89 10.21
CA GLN A 121 6.59 1.98 11.20
C GLN A 121 7.44 0.71 11.36
N ASN A 122 7.85 0.11 10.25
CA ASN A 122 8.68 -1.09 10.24
C ASN A 122 10.06 -0.84 10.87
N LEU A 123 10.70 0.28 10.54
CA LEU A 123 11.97 0.68 11.16
C LEU A 123 11.86 0.82 12.69
N LYS A 124 10.69 1.20 13.19
CA LYS A 124 10.44 1.34 14.63
C LYS A 124 10.18 0.00 15.32
N ILE A 125 9.42 -0.88 14.69
CA ILE A 125 8.93 -2.13 15.32
C ILE A 125 9.92 -3.29 15.12
N PHE A 126 10.53 -3.35 13.95
CA PHE A 126 11.30 -4.50 13.52
C PHE A 126 12.51 -4.84 14.38
N PRO A 127 13.28 -3.88 14.93
CA PRO A 127 14.38 -4.20 15.84
C PRO A 127 13.95 -5.01 17.05
N ASP A 128 12.82 -4.69 17.65
CA ASP A 128 12.32 -5.40 18.85
C ASP A 128 11.87 -6.82 18.49
N VAL A 129 11.17 -6.98 17.37
CA VAL A 129 10.76 -8.30 16.86
C VAL A 129 11.98 -9.16 16.54
N MET A 130 12.99 -8.59 15.87
CA MET A 130 14.24 -9.28 15.54
C MET A 130 14.98 -9.72 16.81
N ASN A 131 15.09 -8.85 17.80
CA ASN A 131 15.74 -9.15 19.07
C ASN A 131 15.02 -10.29 19.83
N GLU A 132 13.67 -10.27 19.83
CA GLU A 132 12.89 -11.34 20.45
C GLU A 132 13.11 -12.68 19.75
N VAL A 133 13.08 -12.72 18.42
CA VAL A 133 13.31 -13.93 17.63
C VAL A 133 14.74 -14.44 17.80
N CYS A 134 15.75 -13.57 17.72
CA CYS A 134 17.14 -13.94 17.99
C CYS A 134 17.32 -14.49 19.41
N GLY A 135 16.67 -13.88 20.39
CA GLY A 135 16.70 -14.36 21.78
C GLY A 135 16.11 -15.76 21.96
N LYS A 136 15.02 -16.07 21.24
CA LYS A 136 14.43 -17.41 21.21
C LYS A 136 15.33 -18.43 20.50
N LEU A 137 15.90 -18.06 19.36
CA LEU A 137 16.80 -18.93 18.59
C LEU A 137 18.10 -19.23 19.34
N ASN A 138 18.68 -18.26 20.01
CA ASN A 138 19.90 -18.44 20.81
C ASN A 138 19.68 -19.33 22.06
N LYS A 139 18.44 -19.49 22.52
CA LYS A 139 18.08 -20.40 23.60
C LYS A 139 17.77 -21.82 23.13
N ALA A 140 17.52 -22.01 21.85
CA ALA A 140 17.27 -23.33 21.26
C ALA A 140 18.58 -24.11 21.14
N SER A 141 18.51 -25.45 21.28
CA SER A 141 19.70 -26.27 21.05
C SER A 141 20.15 -26.19 19.60
N ALA A 142 21.46 -26.32 19.34
CA ALA A 142 22.02 -26.30 17.99
C ALA A 142 21.38 -27.34 17.06
N HIS A 143 20.91 -28.47 17.61
CA HIS A 143 20.23 -29.51 16.87
C HIS A 143 18.80 -29.14 16.47
N GLU A 144 18.05 -28.44 17.35
CA GLU A 144 16.72 -27.93 17.04
C GLU A 144 16.78 -26.79 16.00
N LEU A 145 17.80 -25.94 16.09
CA LEU A 145 18.07 -24.89 15.12
C LEU A 145 18.33 -25.46 13.73
N GLN A 146 19.14 -26.49 13.62
CA GLN A 146 19.46 -27.14 12.37
C GLN A 146 18.26 -27.84 11.73
N ARG A 147 17.37 -28.44 12.53
CA ARG A 147 16.09 -28.99 12.10
C ARG A 147 15.14 -27.90 11.57
N SER A 148 15.00 -26.81 12.28
CA SER A 148 14.11 -25.69 11.87
C SER A 148 14.56 -25.04 10.57
N ILE A 149 15.87 -24.84 10.39
CA ILE A 149 16.44 -24.27 9.16
C ILE A 149 16.32 -25.24 7.97
N SER A 150 16.54 -26.53 8.18
CA SER A 150 16.39 -27.55 7.11
C SER A 150 14.91 -27.72 6.69
N HIS A 151 13.97 -27.62 7.62
CA HIS A 151 12.55 -27.64 7.30
C HIS A 151 12.09 -26.38 6.54
N GLN A 152 12.60 -25.19 6.89
CA GLN A 152 12.30 -23.98 6.14
C GLN A 152 12.91 -24.00 4.73
N SER A 153 14.15 -24.51 4.57
CA SER A 153 14.78 -24.68 3.25
C SER A 153 14.07 -25.72 2.38
N ALA A 154 13.38 -26.68 2.97
CA ALA A 154 12.62 -27.71 2.23
C ALA A 154 11.17 -27.27 1.94
N ALA A 155 10.61 -26.35 2.73
CA ALA A 155 9.27 -25.83 2.55
C ALA A 155 9.20 -24.65 1.55
N SER A 156 10.32 -23.98 1.28
CA SER A 156 10.37 -22.84 0.34
C SER A 156 10.56 -23.28 -1.12
N LYS A 157 9.71 -24.18 -1.61
CA LYS A 157 9.65 -24.52 -3.04
C LYS A 157 8.55 -23.80 -3.81
N SER A 158 7.79 -22.92 -3.20
CA SER A 158 6.93 -21.98 -3.94
C SER A 158 7.68 -20.66 -4.12
N THR A 159 7.82 -20.24 -5.35
CA THR A 159 8.44 -18.98 -5.79
C THR A 159 7.76 -17.72 -5.18
N GLU A 160 6.70 -17.88 -4.43
CA GLU A 160 5.96 -16.80 -3.76
C GLU A 160 6.56 -16.39 -2.42
N ASP A 161 7.35 -17.25 -1.76
CA ASP A 161 7.84 -17.03 -0.39
C ASP A 161 9.15 -16.21 -0.28
N VAL A 162 9.74 -15.80 -1.40
CA VAL A 162 11.03 -15.07 -1.42
C VAL A 162 10.86 -13.55 -1.32
N LEU A 163 9.68 -13.06 -0.94
CA LEU A 163 9.42 -11.61 -0.83
C LEU A 163 10.02 -10.97 0.42
N PHE A 164 10.30 -11.74 1.46
CA PHE A 164 10.81 -11.20 2.71
C PHE A 164 12.34 -11.16 2.71
N PRO A 165 12.97 -9.99 2.67
CA PRO A 165 14.43 -9.87 2.57
C PRO A 165 15.11 -10.11 3.93
N LEU A 166 14.91 -11.29 4.51
CA LEU A 166 15.52 -11.69 5.76
C LEU A 166 16.68 -12.65 5.51
N LYS A 167 17.85 -12.32 6.01
CA LYS A 167 19.01 -13.17 6.00
C LYS A 167 19.36 -13.61 7.43
N ILE A 168 19.35 -14.91 7.67
CA ILE A 168 19.77 -15.50 8.94
C ILE A 168 21.20 -16.02 8.78
N LEU A 169 22.09 -15.58 9.64
CA LEU A 169 23.48 -15.98 9.68
C LEU A 169 23.74 -16.74 10.99
N LEU A 170 24.34 -17.92 10.87
CA LEU A 170 24.75 -18.75 12.00
C LEU A 170 26.28 -18.67 12.13
N ASP A 171 26.76 -18.05 13.19
CA ASP A 171 28.14 -18.18 13.63
C ASP A 171 28.25 -19.43 14.51
N ARG A 172 28.76 -20.51 13.93
CA ARG A 172 28.88 -21.81 14.63
C ARG A 172 29.95 -21.80 15.71
N GLU A 173 30.98 -20.97 15.59
CA GLU A 173 32.06 -20.90 16.56
C GLU A 173 31.62 -20.17 17.84
N LYS A 174 30.79 -19.14 17.68
CA LYS A 174 30.27 -18.34 18.80
C LYS A 174 28.90 -18.78 19.28
N SER A 175 28.26 -19.75 18.60
CA SER A 175 26.87 -20.14 18.84
C SER A 175 25.89 -18.95 18.83
N ILE A 176 26.14 -17.98 17.94
CA ILE A 176 25.33 -16.78 17.79
C ILE A 176 24.53 -16.82 16.52
N VAL A 177 23.25 -16.48 16.61
CA VAL A 177 22.35 -16.24 15.47
C VAL A 177 22.30 -14.75 15.21
N GLU A 178 22.68 -14.35 14.03
CA GLU A 178 22.58 -12.99 13.54
C GLU A 178 21.51 -12.92 12.46
N MET A 179 20.61 -11.92 12.54
CA MET A 179 19.58 -11.70 11.54
C MET A 179 19.77 -10.32 10.91
N LYS A 180 19.73 -10.28 9.58
CA LYS A 180 19.86 -9.05 8.79
C LYS A 180 18.68 -8.91 7.84
N THR A 181 18.12 -7.71 7.77
CA THR A 181 17.11 -7.36 6.77
C THR A 181 17.34 -5.96 6.24
N ILE A 182 16.79 -5.68 5.07
CA ILE A 182 16.78 -4.37 4.45
C ILE A 182 15.34 -3.90 4.40
N VAL A 183 15.03 -2.87 5.19
CA VAL A 183 13.72 -2.23 5.16
C VAL A 183 13.69 -1.20 4.02
N GLY A 184 13.05 -1.54 2.93
CA GLY A 184 12.97 -0.73 1.72
C GLY A 184 11.81 -1.17 0.83
N GLN A 185 11.91 -0.93 -0.47
CA GLN A 185 10.85 -1.22 -1.44
C GLN A 185 10.41 -2.70 -1.43
N GLY A 186 11.35 -3.66 -1.41
CA GLY A 186 11.00 -5.09 -1.35
C GLY A 186 10.21 -5.46 -0.10
N PHE A 187 10.56 -4.87 1.04
CA PHE A 187 9.83 -5.05 2.29
C PHE A 187 8.42 -4.45 2.21
N TYR A 188 8.31 -3.24 1.66
CA TYR A 188 7.02 -2.60 1.43
C TYR A 188 6.11 -3.42 0.50
N LEU A 189 6.62 -3.96 -0.59
CA LEU A 189 5.85 -4.80 -1.51
C LEU A 189 5.37 -6.09 -0.84
N HIS A 190 6.19 -6.68 0.03
CA HIS A 190 5.78 -7.80 0.88
C HIS A 190 4.62 -7.43 1.80
N ASP A 191 4.76 -6.35 2.57
CA ASP A 191 3.71 -5.86 3.46
C ASP A 191 2.43 -5.53 2.71
N LEU A 192 2.56 -4.86 1.56
CA LEU A 192 1.45 -4.50 0.70
C LEU A 192 0.67 -5.73 0.26
N LYS A 193 1.37 -6.78 -0.20
CA LYS A 193 0.73 -8.03 -0.60
C LYS A 193 0.05 -8.70 0.60
N HIS A 194 0.73 -8.78 1.74
CA HIS A 194 0.18 -9.37 2.96
C HIS A 194 -1.07 -8.63 3.45
N LEU A 195 -1.04 -7.31 3.52
CA LEU A 195 -2.17 -6.50 3.96
C LEU A 195 -3.37 -6.63 3.03
N LEU A 196 -3.13 -6.64 1.71
CA LEU A 196 -4.19 -6.72 0.70
C LEU A 196 -4.72 -8.15 0.47
N THR A 197 -4.07 -9.19 0.95
CA THR A 197 -4.57 -10.57 0.87
C THR A 197 -5.15 -11.05 2.19
N SER A 198 -4.44 -10.80 3.31
CA SER A 198 -4.79 -11.35 4.61
C SER A 198 -5.63 -10.41 5.47
N THR A 199 -5.35 -9.10 5.41
CA THR A 199 -5.97 -8.09 6.30
C THR A 199 -7.12 -7.34 5.65
N ILE A 200 -7.25 -7.39 4.33
CA ILE A 200 -8.24 -6.62 3.56
C ILE A 200 -9.69 -6.80 4.06
N LYS A 201 -10.02 -7.95 4.64
CA LYS A 201 -11.36 -8.23 5.21
C LYS A 201 -11.77 -7.27 6.32
N VAL A 202 -10.83 -6.56 6.93
CA VAL A 202 -11.13 -5.50 7.92
C VAL A 202 -11.89 -4.36 7.25
N SER A 203 -11.56 -4.04 6.00
CA SER A 203 -12.25 -2.97 5.24
C SER A 203 -13.72 -3.27 4.95
N GLU A 204 -14.13 -4.53 4.98
CA GLU A 204 -15.53 -4.96 4.76
C GLU A 204 -16.46 -4.58 5.92
N ARG A 205 -15.89 -4.22 7.08
CA ARG A 205 -16.64 -3.82 8.30
C ARG A 205 -16.96 -2.33 8.35
N ILE A 206 -16.51 -1.56 7.36
CA ILE A 206 -16.69 -0.12 7.31
C ILE A 206 -18.13 0.19 6.89
N ASN A 207 -18.75 1.12 7.59
CA ASN A 207 -20.03 1.70 7.19
C ASN A 207 -19.78 2.86 6.23
N TRP A 208 -20.32 2.76 5.03
CA TRP A 208 -20.14 3.75 3.98
C TRP A 208 -21.25 4.80 3.98
N GLN A 209 -20.86 6.04 3.82
CA GLN A 209 -21.74 7.15 3.51
C GLN A 209 -21.20 7.90 2.29
N VAL A 210 -22.05 8.19 1.34
CA VAL A 210 -21.74 9.05 0.19
C VAL A 210 -22.11 10.48 0.54
N VAL A 211 -21.16 11.39 0.36
CA VAL A 211 -21.36 12.83 0.59
C VAL A 211 -21.26 13.55 -0.75
N HIS A 212 -22.27 14.35 -1.07
CA HIS A 212 -22.29 15.18 -2.26
C HIS A 212 -21.74 16.57 -1.95
N ALA A 213 -20.94 17.12 -2.85
CA ALA A 213 -20.56 18.51 -2.78
C ALA A 213 -21.79 19.39 -3.06
N ALA A 214 -21.84 20.58 -2.45
CA ALA A 214 -22.87 21.56 -2.78
C ALA A 214 -22.73 22.04 -4.24
N ASP A 215 -23.81 22.56 -4.81
CA ASP A 215 -23.82 23.05 -6.18
C ASP A 215 -22.70 24.07 -6.42
N GLY A 216 -21.97 23.90 -7.51
CA GLY A 216 -20.85 24.75 -7.89
C GLY A 216 -19.55 24.48 -7.13
N ILE A 217 -19.52 23.51 -6.22
CA ILE A 217 -18.32 23.09 -5.47
C ILE A 217 -17.92 21.68 -5.91
N SER A 218 -16.63 21.44 -6.01
CA SER A 218 -16.09 20.10 -6.26
C SER A 218 -15.11 19.73 -5.16
N PHE A 219 -15.16 18.49 -4.70
CA PHE A 219 -14.14 17.98 -3.79
C PHE A 219 -12.80 17.84 -4.54
N PRO A 220 -11.69 18.32 -3.97
CA PRO A 220 -10.37 18.00 -4.50
C PRO A 220 -10.03 16.55 -4.22
N THR A 221 -9.06 16.02 -5.00
CA THR A 221 -8.34 14.79 -4.63
C THR A 221 -6.87 15.10 -4.47
N SER A 222 -6.10 14.18 -3.91
CA SER A 222 -4.67 14.36 -3.68
C SER A 222 -3.86 13.14 -4.17
N ASP A 223 -2.54 13.20 -4.07
CA ASP A 223 -1.62 12.09 -4.29
C ASP A 223 -1.65 11.02 -3.17
N ASP A 224 -2.36 11.29 -2.07
CA ASP A 224 -2.76 10.32 -1.03
C ASP A 224 -4.28 10.48 -0.78
N PRO A 225 -5.14 9.92 -1.66
CA PRO A 225 -6.56 10.27 -1.72
C PRO A 225 -7.42 9.69 -0.59
N VAL A 226 -6.89 8.74 0.17
CA VAL A 226 -7.60 8.11 1.28
C VAL A 226 -7.02 8.60 2.60
N ILE A 227 -7.81 9.30 3.37
CA ILE A 227 -7.40 9.89 4.64
C ILE A 227 -8.09 9.14 5.78
N CYS A 228 -7.29 8.60 6.71
CA CYS A 228 -7.80 8.03 7.94
C CYS A 228 -7.67 9.06 9.06
N LEU A 229 -8.80 9.42 9.65
CA LEU A 229 -8.87 10.33 10.78
C LEU A 229 -9.40 9.61 12.02
N ASN A 230 -8.76 9.82 13.14
CA ASN A 230 -9.33 9.48 14.45
C ASN A 230 -10.14 10.69 14.93
N TYR A 231 -11.39 10.48 15.21
CA TYR A 231 -12.22 11.47 15.86
C TYR A 231 -12.12 11.35 17.39
N ASN A 232 -11.54 12.33 18.03
CA ASN A 232 -11.44 12.41 19.49
C ASN A 232 -12.60 13.25 20.08
N SER A 233 -12.88 14.40 19.46
CA SER A 233 -13.99 15.31 19.82
C SER A 233 -14.28 16.29 18.66
N GLU A 234 -15.30 17.12 18.79
CA GLU A 234 -15.54 18.20 17.82
C GLU A 234 -14.28 19.06 17.62
N ARG A 235 -13.79 19.13 16.37
CA ARG A 235 -12.57 19.84 15.95
C ARG A 235 -11.24 19.24 16.42
N ASP A 236 -11.26 18.07 17.05
CA ASP A 236 -10.04 17.36 17.46
C ASP A 236 -9.94 16.03 16.72
N TYR A 237 -9.13 16.02 15.67
CA TYR A 237 -8.87 14.86 14.81
C TYR A 237 -7.39 14.50 14.87
N ASP A 238 -7.11 13.21 15.04
CA ASP A 238 -5.77 12.67 14.98
C ASP A 238 -5.58 11.88 13.68
N PHE A 239 -4.48 12.13 12.98
CA PHE A 239 -4.07 11.40 11.76
C PHE A 239 -3.29 10.11 12.08
N GLY A 240 -3.03 9.79 13.33
CA GLY A 240 -2.28 8.63 13.77
C GLY A 240 -3.09 7.33 13.81
N GLY A 241 -4.37 7.36 13.43
CA GLY A 241 -5.24 6.20 13.46
C GLY A 241 -4.92 5.16 12.40
N GLY A 242 -4.98 3.90 12.81
CA GLY A 242 -4.93 2.76 11.89
C GLY A 242 -6.32 2.20 11.60
N TRP A 243 -6.44 1.41 10.55
CA TRP A 243 -7.65 0.66 10.23
C TRP A 243 -8.05 -0.26 11.41
N GLY A 244 -9.29 -0.20 11.82
CA GLY A 244 -9.82 -1.07 12.89
C GLY A 244 -9.83 -0.45 14.29
N THR A 245 -9.42 0.80 14.47
CA THR A 245 -9.66 1.54 15.72
C THR A 245 -11.12 2.01 15.80
N LYS A 246 -11.67 2.16 17.02
CA LYS A 246 -13.10 2.45 17.24
C LYS A 246 -13.57 3.81 16.68
N HIS A 247 -12.66 4.67 16.26
CA HIS A 247 -12.94 6.08 15.95
C HIS A 247 -12.43 6.50 14.57
N ASN A 248 -12.18 5.57 13.66
CA ASN A 248 -11.73 5.94 12.32
C ASN A 248 -12.90 6.42 11.47
N ILE A 249 -12.79 7.65 10.98
CA ILE A 249 -13.59 8.18 9.89
C ILE A 249 -12.71 8.12 8.64
N ILE A 250 -13.22 7.53 7.59
CA ILE A 250 -12.54 7.41 6.29
C ILE A 250 -13.22 8.38 5.33
#